data_badb78033beec011a6a6df3ef2ab0342
#
_entry.id   badb78033beec011a6a6df3ef2ab0342
#
_cell.length_a   1.000
_cell.length_b   1.000
_cell.length_c   1.000
_cell.angle_alpha   90.00
_cell.angle_beta   90.00
_cell.angle_gamma   90.00
#
_symmetry.space_group_name_H-M   'P 1'
#
loop_
_entity.id
_entity.type
_entity.pdbx_description
1 polymer ?
#
loop_
_entity_poly.entity_id
_entity_poly.type
_entity_poly.pdbx_seq_one_letter_code
_entity_poly.pdbx_strand_id
1 'polypeptide(L)'
;AYGVVEIKQGHGTFISSASNKRLFDPQLFQILIQDRDYISLTQVRHLLEEGLVKLVIQSATDEELILLDQKMNEFVEVLANNGSSAKEAARLDLEYHRMLGRICHNSIVENIYVFVIDLFTKTINPIHEGVDTVHQRLHSAIMNRDIAQAVDAVHEHTEIWKQAYQATKK
;
A
#
# COMPACT_ATOMS: atom_id res chain seq x y z
N ALA A 1 -18.60 -14.91 -13.64
CA ALA A 1 -19.50 -14.13 -12.78
C ALA A 1 -18.64 -13.28 -11.86
N TYR A 2 -18.84 -11.98 -11.84
CA TYR A 2 -18.05 -10.97 -11.12
C TYR A 2 -18.25 -10.97 -9.59
N GLY A 3 -18.84 -12.05 -9.02
CA GLY A 3 -19.08 -12.16 -7.57
C GLY A 3 -20.22 -11.27 -7.04
N VAL A 4 -20.90 -10.56 -7.92
CA VAL A 4 -22.04 -9.69 -7.57
C VAL A 4 -23.30 -10.50 -7.34
N VAL A 5 -23.35 -11.69 -7.95
CA VAL A 5 -24.57 -12.54 -7.98
C VAL A 5 -24.22 -13.96 -7.59
N GLU A 6 -24.97 -14.53 -6.66
CA GLU A 6 -24.91 -15.93 -6.25
C GLU A 6 -26.15 -16.65 -6.75
N ILE A 7 -25.96 -17.73 -7.52
CA ILE A 7 -27.04 -18.59 -7.98
C ILE A 7 -27.14 -19.80 -7.06
N LYS A 8 -28.24 -19.92 -6.34
CA LYS A 8 -28.54 -21.12 -5.52
C LYS A 8 -29.54 -21.98 -6.28
N GLN A 9 -29.07 -23.17 -6.67
CA GLN A 9 -29.88 -24.10 -7.45
C GLN A 9 -31.19 -24.44 -6.69
N GLY A 10 -32.33 -24.20 -7.34
CA GLY A 10 -33.66 -24.38 -6.74
C GLY A 10 -34.16 -23.21 -5.88
N HIS A 11 -33.33 -22.20 -5.59
CA HIS A 11 -33.69 -21.07 -4.71
C HIS A 11 -33.65 -19.70 -5.39
N GLY A 12 -33.10 -19.63 -6.62
CA GLY A 12 -33.05 -18.38 -7.38
C GLY A 12 -31.68 -17.70 -7.37
N THR A 13 -31.69 -16.45 -7.82
CA THR A 13 -30.50 -15.61 -7.94
C THR A 13 -30.54 -14.51 -6.88
N PHE A 14 -29.47 -14.40 -6.11
CA PHE A 14 -29.33 -13.44 -5.00
C PHE A 14 -28.18 -12.50 -5.26
N ILE A 15 -28.28 -11.26 -4.79
CA ILE A 15 -27.13 -10.38 -4.71
C ILE A 15 -26.21 -10.93 -3.61
N SER A 16 -24.96 -11.17 -3.95
CA SER A 16 -23.96 -11.68 -3.01
C SER A 16 -23.73 -10.68 -1.89
N SER A 17 -24.05 -11.05 -0.64
CA SER A 17 -23.73 -10.27 0.55
C SER A 17 -22.27 -10.49 1.01
N ALA A 18 -21.60 -11.49 0.45
CA ALA A 18 -20.20 -11.72 0.72
C ALA A 18 -19.38 -10.64 -0.02
N SER A 19 -18.62 -9.86 0.73
CA SER A 19 -17.56 -9.03 0.15
C SER A 19 -16.53 -9.97 -0.49
N ASN A 20 -16.84 -10.41 -1.71
CA ASN A 20 -15.89 -11.19 -2.48
C ASN A 20 -14.70 -10.28 -2.76
N LYS A 21 -13.52 -10.64 -2.28
CA LYS A 21 -12.23 -9.97 -2.53
C LYS A 21 -11.86 -9.84 -4.03
N ARG A 22 -12.82 -10.06 -4.93
CA ARG A 22 -12.72 -9.95 -6.38
C ARG A 22 -13.49 -8.75 -6.93
N LEU A 23 -13.44 -7.62 -6.23
CA LEU A 23 -14.08 -6.36 -6.67
C LEU A 23 -13.38 -5.68 -7.85
N PHE A 24 -12.35 -6.29 -8.44
CA PHE A 24 -11.69 -5.71 -9.60
C PHE A 24 -12.27 -6.26 -10.89
N ASP A 25 -12.81 -5.34 -11.69
CA ASP A 25 -13.14 -5.58 -13.09
C ASP A 25 -11.89 -6.14 -13.80
N PRO A 26 -11.96 -7.33 -14.42
CA PRO A 26 -10.86 -7.87 -15.22
C PRO A 26 -10.35 -6.90 -16.29
N GLN A 27 -11.18 -5.97 -16.77
CA GLN A 27 -10.78 -4.94 -17.72
C GLN A 27 -9.89 -3.89 -17.06
N LEU A 28 -10.21 -3.42 -15.85
CA LEU A 28 -9.34 -2.52 -15.10
C LEU A 28 -8.00 -3.20 -14.78
N PHE A 29 -8.05 -4.47 -14.41
CA PHE A 29 -6.85 -5.28 -14.20
C PHE A 29 -6.01 -5.43 -15.48
N GLN A 30 -6.64 -5.65 -16.63
CA GLN A 30 -5.96 -5.71 -17.92
C GLN A 30 -5.30 -4.38 -18.29
N ILE A 31 -5.97 -3.25 -18.09
CA ILE A 31 -5.41 -1.91 -18.34
C ILE A 31 -4.15 -1.70 -17.49
N LEU A 32 -4.20 -2.02 -16.20
CA LEU A 32 -3.06 -1.87 -15.28
C LEU A 32 -1.92 -2.84 -15.56
N ILE A 33 -2.19 -4.01 -16.18
CA ILE A 33 -1.15 -4.98 -16.57
C ILE A 33 -0.60 -4.72 -17.97
N GLN A 34 -1.42 -4.25 -18.89
CA GLN A 34 -0.99 -3.98 -20.27
C GLN A 34 -0.05 -2.78 -20.34
N ASP A 35 -0.33 -1.76 -19.57
CA ASP A 35 0.56 -0.62 -19.43
C ASP A 35 1.56 -0.92 -18.29
N ARG A 36 2.61 -1.70 -18.63
CA ARG A 36 3.71 -1.98 -17.71
C ARG A 36 4.62 -0.76 -17.51
N ASP A 37 4.11 0.43 -17.75
CA ASP A 37 4.86 1.63 -17.47
C ASP A 37 4.93 1.87 -15.97
N TYR A 38 6.12 1.59 -15.45
CA TYR A 38 6.46 1.84 -14.06
C TYR A 38 6.14 3.27 -13.61
N ILE A 39 6.31 4.25 -14.49
CA ILE A 39 6.07 5.66 -14.17
C ILE A 39 4.60 5.87 -13.89
N SER A 40 3.71 5.37 -14.75
CA SER A 40 2.25 5.44 -14.56
C SER A 40 1.82 4.76 -13.26
N LEU A 41 2.36 3.57 -12.97
CA LEU A 41 2.04 2.86 -11.72
C LEU A 41 2.52 3.63 -10.48
N THR A 42 3.71 4.22 -10.55
CA THR A 42 4.25 5.06 -9.46
C THR A 42 3.40 6.30 -9.25
N GLN A 43 2.90 6.93 -10.32
CA GLN A 43 1.99 8.08 -10.23
C GLN A 43 0.65 7.71 -9.58
N VAL A 44 0.08 6.57 -9.93
CA VAL A 44 -1.16 6.07 -9.30
C VAL A 44 -0.94 5.80 -7.82
N ARG A 45 0.16 5.15 -7.46
CA ARG A 45 0.54 4.92 -6.06
C ARG A 45 0.66 6.23 -5.30
N HIS A 46 1.38 7.20 -5.86
CA HIS A 46 1.55 8.52 -5.25
C HIS A 46 0.22 9.22 -4.96
N LEU A 47 -0.67 9.29 -5.94
CA LEU A 47 -2.00 9.88 -5.78
C LEU A 47 -2.81 9.20 -4.67
N LEU A 48 -2.74 7.87 -4.58
CA LEU A 48 -3.45 7.12 -3.56
C LEU A 48 -2.84 7.31 -2.18
N GLU A 49 -1.51 7.27 -2.06
CA GLU A 49 -0.81 7.43 -0.78
C GLU A 49 -1.01 8.84 -0.20
N GLU A 50 -0.97 9.88 -1.02
CA GLU A 50 -1.23 11.26 -0.58
C GLU A 50 -2.64 11.42 0.00
N GLY A 51 -3.66 10.85 -0.64
CA GLY A 51 -5.02 10.84 -0.10
C GLY A 51 -5.17 9.95 1.13
N LEU A 52 -4.53 8.77 1.09
CA LEU A 52 -4.59 7.77 2.16
C LEU A 52 -4.04 8.31 3.48
N VAL A 53 -2.84 8.92 3.48
CA VAL A 53 -2.23 9.43 4.72
C VAL A 53 -3.06 10.53 5.37
N LYS A 54 -3.76 11.36 4.58
CA LYS A 54 -4.70 12.35 5.09
C LYS A 54 -5.88 11.67 5.82
N LEU A 55 -6.44 10.61 5.22
CA LEU A 55 -7.52 9.84 5.85
C LEU A 55 -7.04 9.14 7.13
N VAL A 56 -5.86 8.51 7.09
CA VAL A 56 -5.25 7.86 8.27
C VAL A 56 -5.10 8.85 9.42
N ILE A 57 -4.52 10.01 9.16
CA ILE A 57 -4.29 11.05 10.19
C ILE A 57 -5.62 11.53 10.79
N GLN A 58 -6.68 11.59 9.99
CA GLN A 58 -8.00 12.07 10.42
C GLN A 58 -8.82 11.02 11.17
N SER A 59 -8.65 9.73 10.84
CA SER A 59 -9.58 8.68 11.27
C SER A 59 -8.97 7.59 12.15
N ALA A 60 -7.65 7.37 12.11
CA ALA A 60 -7.01 6.32 12.90
C ALA A 60 -7.14 6.59 14.40
N THR A 61 -7.50 5.54 15.16
CA THR A 61 -7.54 5.59 16.62
C THR A 61 -6.13 5.53 17.21
N ASP A 62 -5.98 5.92 18.47
CA ASP A 62 -4.68 5.86 19.14
C ASP A 62 -4.18 4.41 19.31
N GLU A 63 -5.10 3.45 19.52
CA GLU A 63 -4.76 2.02 19.58
C GLU A 63 -4.24 1.50 18.23
N GLU A 64 -4.82 1.95 17.13
CA GLU A 64 -4.36 1.60 15.78
C GLU A 64 -2.99 2.20 15.47
N LEU A 65 -2.74 3.43 15.93
CA LEU A 65 -1.42 4.05 15.80
C LEU A 65 -0.35 3.31 16.60
N ILE A 66 -0.67 2.81 17.80
CA ILE A 66 0.24 1.94 18.57
C ILE A 66 0.59 0.66 17.80
N LEU A 67 -0.38 0.03 17.16
CA LEU A 67 -0.14 -1.16 16.34
C LEU A 67 0.68 -0.83 15.08
N LEU A 68 0.45 0.34 14.48
CA LEU A 68 1.24 0.82 13.35
C LEU A 68 2.70 1.05 13.75
N ASP A 69 2.93 1.64 14.94
CA ASP A 69 4.28 1.85 15.51
C ASP A 69 5.01 0.53 15.71
N GLN A 70 4.33 -0.49 16.24
CA GLN A 70 4.92 -1.83 16.36
C GLN A 70 5.37 -2.40 15.01
N LYS A 71 4.58 -2.23 13.96
CA LYS A 71 4.94 -2.67 12.61
C LYS A 71 6.13 -1.91 12.04
N MET A 72 6.22 -0.62 12.29
CA MET A 72 7.39 0.17 11.89
C MET A 72 8.65 -0.28 12.61
N ASN A 73 8.58 -0.52 13.92
CA ASN A 73 9.70 -0.98 14.71
C ASN A 73 10.21 -2.35 14.24
N GLU A 74 9.31 -3.32 13.98
CA GLU A 74 9.66 -4.63 13.39
C GLU A 74 10.40 -4.46 12.05
N PHE A 75 9.93 -3.55 11.19
CA PHE A 75 10.55 -3.28 9.90
C PHE A 75 11.96 -2.69 10.03
N VAL A 76 12.12 -1.67 10.89
CA VAL A 76 13.41 -1.02 11.14
C VAL A 76 14.43 -2.00 11.74
N GLU A 77 14.02 -2.85 12.68
CA GLU A 77 14.89 -3.88 13.28
C GLU A 77 15.41 -4.86 12.22
N VAL A 78 14.56 -5.29 11.31
CA VAL A 78 14.95 -6.19 10.22
C VAL A 78 15.92 -5.52 9.26
N LEU A 79 15.70 -4.24 8.93
CA LEU A 79 16.62 -3.49 8.07
C LEU A 79 17.99 -3.26 8.73
N ALA A 80 18.02 -3.01 10.03
CA ALA A 80 19.26 -2.80 10.78
C ALA A 80 20.09 -4.10 10.97
N ASN A 81 19.45 -5.26 10.87
CA ASN A 81 20.10 -6.55 11.04
C ASN A 81 20.71 -7.06 9.73
N ASN A 82 22.02 -6.96 9.59
CA ASN A 82 22.77 -7.39 8.39
C ASN A 82 22.59 -8.89 8.01
N GLY A 83 22.02 -9.71 8.88
CA GLY A 83 21.69 -11.13 8.61
C GLY A 83 20.27 -11.35 8.09
N SER A 84 19.44 -10.32 8.06
CA SER A 84 18.05 -10.43 7.65
C SER A 84 17.92 -10.54 6.12
N SER A 85 16.94 -11.30 5.66
CA SER A 85 16.73 -11.43 4.22
C SER A 85 15.96 -10.24 3.65
N ALA A 86 16.33 -9.79 2.44
CA ALA A 86 15.58 -8.78 1.71
C ALA A 86 14.08 -9.15 1.52
N LYS A 87 13.78 -10.47 1.48
CA LYS A 87 12.40 -10.96 1.42
C LYS A 87 11.62 -10.67 2.69
N GLU A 88 12.26 -10.76 3.86
CA GLU A 88 11.60 -10.47 5.13
C GLU A 88 11.34 -8.96 5.28
N ALA A 89 12.31 -8.13 4.93
CA ALA A 89 12.13 -6.69 4.90
C ALA A 89 10.98 -6.28 3.95
N ALA A 90 10.93 -6.85 2.74
CA ALA A 90 9.85 -6.59 1.80
C ALA A 90 8.47 -7.05 2.30
N ARG A 91 8.40 -8.13 3.09
CA ARG A 91 7.16 -8.59 3.72
C ARG A 91 6.67 -7.57 4.76
N LEU A 92 7.56 -7.07 5.60
CA LEU A 92 7.21 -6.10 6.65
C LEU A 92 6.83 -4.74 6.06
N ASP A 93 7.52 -4.28 5.02
CA ASP A 93 7.15 -3.10 4.24
C ASP A 93 5.71 -3.21 3.73
N LEU A 94 5.38 -4.34 3.11
CA LEU A 94 4.03 -4.59 2.60
C LEU A 94 2.98 -4.64 3.72
N GLU A 95 3.31 -5.22 4.88
CA GLU A 95 2.42 -5.28 6.04
C GLU A 95 2.16 -3.88 6.61
N TYR A 96 3.17 -3.02 6.68
CA TYR A 96 3.04 -1.64 7.09
C TYR A 96 2.08 -0.87 6.17
N HIS A 97 2.30 -0.95 4.87
CA HIS A 97 1.43 -0.30 3.88
C HIS A 97 -0.01 -0.83 3.91
N ARG A 98 -0.21 -2.14 4.07
CA ARG A 98 -1.55 -2.72 4.23
C ARG A 98 -2.24 -2.25 5.50
N MET A 99 -1.49 -2.01 6.57
CA MET A 99 -2.06 -1.46 7.79
C MET A 99 -2.50 -0.01 7.60
N LEU A 100 -1.74 0.82 6.89
CA LEU A 100 -2.18 2.17 6.51
C LEU A 100 -3.52 2.11 5.76
N GLY A 101 -3.66 1.18 4.82
CA GLY A 101 -4.91 0.95 4.09
C GLY A 101 -6.10 0.64 5.02
N ARG A 102 -5.90 -0.18 6.05
CA ARG A 102 -6.97 -0.56 6.99
C ARG A 102 -7.40 0.60 7.89
N ILE A 103 -6.43 1.31 8.48
CA ILE A 103 -6.71 2.36 9.47
C ILE A 103 -7.16 3.68 8.84
N CYS A 104 -7.30 3.76 7.52
CA CYS A 104 -7.94 4.89 6.85
C CYS A 104 -9.48 4.86 6.99
N HIS A 105 -10.05 3.77 7.52
CA HIS A 105 -11.49 3.57 7.74
C HIS A 105 -12.37 3.79 6.50
N ASN A 106 -11.81 3.59 5.30
CA ASN A 106 -12.54 3.63 4.04
C ASN A 106 -12.23 2.36 3.23
N SER A 107 -13.15 1.40 3.26
CA SER A 107 -12.97 0.09 2.64
C SER A 107 -12.76 0.15 1.11
N ILE A 108 -13.27 1.17 0.44
CA ILE A 108 -13.07 1.36 -1.01
C ILE A 108 -11.62 1.79 -1.25
N VAL A 109 -11.13 2.78 -0.50
CA VAL A 109 -9.75 3.25 -0.58
C VAL A 109 -8.78 2.13 -0.21
N GLU A 110 -9.04 1.39 0.89
CA GLU A 110 -8.26 0.23 1.31
C GLU A 110 -8.12 -0.80 0.17
N ASN A 111 -9.23 -1.22 -0.42
CA ASN A 111 -9.21 -2.24 -1.47
C ASN A 111 -8.44 -1.78 -2.71
N ILE A 112 -8.62 -0.53 -3.15
CA ILE A 112 -7.89 0.03 -4.30
C ILE A 112 -6.40 0.14 -3.96
N TYR A 113 -6.06 0.66 -2.79
CA TYR A 113 -4.68 0.84 -2.37
C TYR A 113 -3.93 -0.48 -2.24
N VAL A 114 -4.50 -1.46 -1.53
CA VAL A 114 -3.89 -2.80 -1.37
C VAL A 114 -3.68 -3.46 -2.73
N PHE A 115 -4.63 -3.33 -3.65
CA PHE A 115 -4.46 -3.85 -5.01
C PHE A 115 -3.26 -3.21 -5.72
N VAL A 116 -3.12 -1.89 -5.66
CA VAL A 116 -2.00 -1.18 -6.30
C VAL A 116 -0.67 -1.57 -5.65
N ILE A 117 -0.60 -1.66 -4.32
CA ILE A 117 0.60 -2.11 -3.60
C ILE A 117 0.98 -3.55 -3.97
N ASP A 118 0.02 -4.47 -4.04
CA ASP A 118 0.28 -5.86 -4.42
C ASP A 118 0.79 -5.97 -5.89
N LEU A 119 0.32 -5.10 -6.77
CA LEU A 119 0.81 -5.03 -8.14
C LEU A 119 2.23 -4.47 -8.19
N PHE A 120 2.50 -3.43 -7.40
CA PHE A 120 3.79 -2.76 -7.31
C PHE A 120 4.87 -3.71 -6.78
N THR A 121 4.63 -4.43 -5.70
CA THR A 121 5.59 -5.36 -5.08
C THR A 121 5.96 -6.55 -5.96
N LYS A 122 5.11 -6.93 -6.92
CA LYS A 122 5.41 -7.98 -7.90
C LYS A 122 6.34 -7.50 -9.02
N THR A 123 6.42 -6.20 -9.24
CA THR A 123 7.17 -5.60 -10.34
C THR A 123 8.50 -5.02 -9.91
N ILE A 124 8.70 -4.74 -8.62
CA ILE A 124 9.84 -3.99 -8.10
C ILE A 124 10.27 -4.57 -6.75
N ASN A 125 11.59 -4.56 -6.52
CA ASN A 125 12.11 -4.79 -5.17
C ASN A 125 11.82 -3.55 -4.31
N PRO A 126 10.99 -3.65 -3.25
CA PRO A 126 10.65 -2.50 -2.41
C PRO A 126 11.83 -2.02 -1.55
N ILE A 127 12.86 -2.86 -1.37
CA ILE A 127 13.99 -2.54 -0.50
C ILE A 127 15.14 -1.97 -1.31
N HIS A 128 15.43 -0.71 -1.09
CA HIS A 128 16.53 0.05 -1.69
C HIS A 128 17.10 1.05 -0.69
N GLU A 129 18.22 1.68 -1.04
CA GLU A 129 18.88 2.66 -0.20
C GLU A 129 17.93 3.84 0.15
N GLY A 130 17.88 4.20 1.44
CA GLY A 130 17.05 5.29 1.95
C GLY A 130 15.57 4.94 2.22
N VAL A 131 15.14 3.71 1.96
CA VAL A 131 13.75 3.29 2.20
C VAL A 131 13.36 3.41 3.69
N ASP A 132 14.27 3.07 4.58
CA ASP A 132 14.11 3.18 6.03
C ASP A 132 13.87 4.62 6.48
N THR A 133 14.70 5.54 6.01
CA THR A 133 14.63 6.96 6.39
C THR A 133 13.29 7.59 5.98
N VAL A 134 12.82 7.31 4.77
CA VAL A 134 11.56 7.87 4.27
C VAL A 134 10.36 7.28 4.99
N HIS A 135 10.38 5.96 5.26
CA HIS A 135 9.31 5.34 6.04
C HIS A 135 9.26 5.88 7.46
N GLN A 136 10.40 6.10 8.11
CA GLN A 136 10.45 6.71 9.46
C GLN A 136 9.92 8.14 9.46
N ARG A 137 10.20 8.94 8.42
CA ARG A 137 9.67 10.31 8.29
C ARG A 137 8.15 10.29 8.12
N LEU A 138 7.65 9.44 7.22
CA LEU A 138 6.22 9.25 7.01
C LEU A 138 5.53 8.81 8.30
N HIS A 139 6.09 7.79 8.95
CA HIS A 139 5.57 7.27 10.20
C HIS A 139 5.54 8.34 11.30
N SER A 140 6.64 9.08 11.50
CA SER A 140 6.69 10.17 12.47
C SER A 140 5.64 11.25 12.21
N ALA A 141 5.42 11.62 10.95
CA ALA A 141 4.40 12.58 10.55
C ALA A 141 2.98 12.06 10.88
N ILE A 142 2.70 10.78 10.63
CA ILE A 142 1.42 10.15 10.96
C ILE A 142 1.19 10.13 12.48
N MET A 143 2.20 9.71 13.26
CA MET A 143 2.12 9.68 14.73
C MET A 143 1.89 11.07 15.32
N ASN A 144 2.48 12.11 14.73
CA ASN A 144 2.28 13.51 15.13
C ASN A 144 1.01 14.12 14.52
N ARG A 145 0.25 13.39 13.73
CA ARG A 145 -0.93 13.86 12.99
C ARG A 145 -0.65 15.10 12.12
N ASP A 146 0.57 15.19 11.58
CA ASP A 146 1.02 16.29 10.71
C ASP A 146 0.81 15.92 9.24
N ILE A 147 -0.30 16.41 8.67
CA ILE A 147 -0.68 16.15 7.28
C ILE A 147 0.36 16.71 6.30
N ALA A 148 0.93 17.89 6.56
CA ALA A 148 1.86 18.51 5.65
C ALA A 148 3.16 17.68 5.54
N GLN A 149 3.75 17.31 6.68
CA GLN A 149 4.94 16.47 6.70
C GLN A 149 4.67 15.06 6.14
N ALA A 150 3.47 14.48 6.37
CA ALA A 150 3.13 13.18 5.81
C ALA A 150 3.05 13.22 4.28
N VAL A 151 2.45 14.25 3.70
CA VAL A 151 2.39 14.46 2.25
C VAL A 151 3.79 14.67 1.65
N ASP A 152 4.63 15.47 2.31
CA ASP A 152 6.03 15.68 1.88
C ASP A 152 6.82 14.37 1.91
N ALA A 153 6.64 13.53 2.93
CA ALA A 153 7.29 12.22 3.01
C ALA A 153 6.81 11.25 1.91
N VAL A 154 5.52 11.26 1.56
CA VAL A 154 4.98 10.49 0.42
C VAL A 154 5.62 10.94 -0.89
N HIS A 155 5.79 12.24 -1.07
CA HIS A 155 6.44 12.80 -2.26
C HIS A 155 7.90 12.32 -2.38
N GLU A 156 8.66 12.40 -1.30
CA GLU A 156 10.05 11.92 -1.23
C GLU A 156 10.13 10.41 -1.51
N HIS A 157 9.25 9.62 -0.93
CA HIS A 157 9.17 8.18 -1.17
C HIS A 157 8.98 7.86 -2.66
N THR A 158 8.13 8.62 -3.33
CA THR A 158 7.89 8.47 -4.77
C THR A 158 9.13 8.80 -5.60
N GLU A 159 9.88 9.83 -5.24
CA GLU A 159 11.10 10.20 -5.97
C GLU A 159 12.22 9.17 -5.78
N ILE A 160 12.37 8.60 -4.60
CA ILE A 160 13.33 7.50 -4.35
C ILE A 160 13.00 6.29 -5.25
N TRP A 161 11.72 5.92 -5.37
CA TRP A 161 11.29 4.85 -6.26
C TRP A 161 11.62 5.10 -7.72
N LYS A 162 11.39 6.31 -8.22
CA LYS A 162 11.74 6.69 -9.60
C LYS A 162 13.23 6.55 -9.86
N GLN A 163 14.06 6.98 -8.90
CA GLN A 163 15.52 6.86 -8.99
C GLN A 163 15.96 5.40 -8.98
N ALA A 164 15.45 4.57 -8.07
CA ALA A 164 15.74 3.15 -8.01
C ALA A 164 15.40 2.43 -9.33
N TYR A 165 14.27 2.74 -9.93
CA TYR A 165 13.87 2.17 -11.21
C TYR A 165 14.78 2.61 -12.36
N GLN A 166 15.17 3.87 -12.41
CA GLN A 166 16.09 4.36 -13.45
C GLN A 166 17.46 3.68 -13.36
N ALA A 167 17.91 3.35 -12.15
CA ALA A 167 19.18 2.64 -11.94
C ALA A 167 19.14 1.20 -12.47
N THR A 168 17.97 0.53 -12.48
CA THR A 168 17.82 -0.85 -13.01
C THR A 168 17.78 -0.92 -14.54
N LYS A 169 17.64 0.21 -15.24
CA LYS A 169 17.61 0.27 -16.72
C LYS A 169 19.00 0.50 -17.35
N LYS A 170 20.02 0.74 -16.55
CA LYS A 170 21.42 0.88 -16.99
C LYS A 170 22.15 -0.43 -16.88
#